data_3f2cd96d3a73f63d9b9ae45ed37f93f1
#
_entry.id   3f2cd96d3a73f63d9b9ae45ed37f93f1
#
_cell.length_a   1.000
_cell.length_b   1.000
_cell.length_c   1.000
_cell.angle_alpha   90.00
_cell.angle_beta   90.00
_cell.angle_gamma   90.00
#
_symmetry.space_group_name_H-M   'P 1'
#
loop_
_entity.id
_entity.type
_entity.pdbx_description
1 polymer ?
#
loop_
_entity_poly.entity_id
_entity_poly.type
_entity_poly.pdbx_seq_one_letter_code
_entity_poly.pdbx_strand_id
1 'polypeptide(L)'
;MRKRTSGRRVALAGFAACAIAVPIAIGSSHREAPSIMLDPAADNTDLYAWTAPGAEDKLTIASNWIPGQVPANGPNFFRFDDRARYYVNVDSNGDGVAEVKYRFAFDTEIRNPESFLYAGPGTTSYDQLNVNQTYDLVRETYRRGELVKAKRIGNDLPVAPPNIGPKTFPDYEGDFVDGAISTLNDGTKVFAGQREDPFYVDLGATFDAINVREGTGNEGEGKDDFSGYNISTTVLQIPERLVTRNGEPVEDADSFNAVVGVWSTTERRRLEVQNADFSSGSPGKVGKRRNPWVQVSRLGNPLVNEVVIPLGHKDRFNRTTPDRDAELYGKYVTEPELAAVLNALFGVGAPEEDRSDIVQALVQGRAGLNE
;
A
#
# COMPACT_ATOMS: atom_id res chain seq x y z
N MET A 1 48.79 -18.78 56.57
CA MET A 1 47.42 -18.91 56.01
C MET A 1 47.32 -18.04 54.79
N ARG A 2 47.36 -18.62 53.59
CA ARG A 2 47.22 -17.92 52.30
C ARG A 2 45.82 -18.24 51.76
N LYS A 3 45.00 -17.21 51.59
CA LYS A 3 43.70 -17.32 50.90
C LYS A 3 43.89 -17.34 49.37
N ARG A 4 43.49 -18.40 48.73
CA ARG A 4 43.40 -18.54 47.28
C ARG A 4 42.09 -17.89 46.82
N THR A 5 42.18 -16.88 45.98
CA THR A 5 41.04 -16.34 45.22
C THR A 5 40.89 -17.14 43.93
N SER A 6 39.76 -17.81 43.74
CA SER A 6 39.42 -18.50 42.51
C SER A 6 38.78 -17.51 41.55
N GLY A 7 39.43 -17.24 40.44
CA GLY A 7 38.85 -16.48 39.34
C GLY A 7 37.87 -17.33 38.56
N ARG A 8 36.59 -16.95 38.53
CA ARG A 8 35.61 -17.49 37.62
C ARG A 8 35.83 -16.90 36.24
N ARG A 9 36.23 -17.71 35.27
CA ARG A 9 36.18 -17.37 33.86
C ARG A 9 34.74 -17.46 33.39
N VAL A 10 34.16 -16.34 33.01
CA VAL A 10 32.90 -16.29 32.31
C VAL A 10 33.17 -16.57 30.82
N ALA A 11 32.71 -17.71 30.33
CA ALA A 11 32.75 -18.01 28.93
C ALA A 11 31.56 -17.26 28.28
N LEU A 12 31.86 -16.25 27.44
CA LEU A 12 30.86 -15.69 26.51
C LEU A 12 30.64 -16.75 25.43
N ALA A 13 29.47 -17.40 25.47
CA ALA A 13 28.96 -18.15 24.36
C ALA A 13 28.31 -17.15 23.39
N GLY A 14 28.98 -16.89 22.27
CA GLY A 14 28.41 -16.14 21.18
C GLY A 14 27.30 -16.97 20.51
N PHE A 15 26.06 -16.56 20.70
CA PHE A 15 24.97 -17.01 19.85
C PHE A 15 25.04 -16.25 18.53
N ALA A 16 25.56 -16.89 17.48
CA ALA A 16 25.32 -16.47 16.12
C ALA A 16 23.87 -16.83 15.79
N ALA A 17 22.97 -15.89 16.00
CA ALA A 17 21.62 -15.97 15.42
C ALA A 17 21.76 -15.69 13.92
N CYS A 18 21.75 -16.75 13.10
CA CYS A 18 21.40 -16.61 11.68
C CYS A 18 19.92 -16.19 11.64
N ALA A 19 19.68 -14.90 11.63
CA ALA A 19 18.39 -14.37 11.22
C ALA A 19 18.28 -14.61 9.71
N ILE A 20 17.51 -15.62 9.33
CA ILE A 20 16.93 -15.69 7.98
C ILE A 20 15.93 -14.55 7.94
N ALA A 21 16.38 -13.39 7.50
CA ALA A 21 15.50 -12.28 7.19
C ALA A 21 14.77 -12.67 5.90
N VAL A 22 13.58 -13.23 6.04
CA VAL A 22 12.59 -13.18 4.96
C VAL A 22 12.20 -11.70 4.88
N PRO A 23 12.48 -10.99 3.80
CA PRO A 23 12.00 -9.61 3.67
C PRO A 23 10.50 -9.68 3.45
N ILE A 24 9.74 -9.54 4.52
CA ILE A 24 8.32 -9.20 4.45
C ILE A 24 8.33 -7.69 4.22
N ALA A 25 8.10 -7.26 2.99
CA ALA A 25 7.84 -5.87 2.69
C ALA A 25 6.46 -5.52 3.29
N ILE A 26 6.47 -4.92 4.46
CA ILE A 26 5.29 -4.41 5.16
C ILE A 26 5.28 -2.91 4.90
N GLY A 27 4.41 -2.46 4.00
CA GLY A 27 4.20 -1.04 3.73
C GLY A 27 2.90 -0.59 4.38
N SER A 28 2.92 0.43 5.23
CA SER A 28 1.72 0.95 5.89
C SER A 28 1.82 2.45 6.10
N SER A 29 0.71 3.16 5.80
CA SER A 29 0.62 4.62 5.83
C SER A 29 -0.86 5.03 5.86
N HIS A 30 -1.27 5.84 6.83
CA HIS A 30 -2.67 6.27 6.93
C HIS A 30 -2.72 7.78 7.11
N ARG A 31 -3.26 8.50 6.12
CA ARG A 31 -3.45 9.96 6.16
C ARG A 31 -2.18 10.74 6.48
N GLU A 32 -1.04 10.27 6.02
CA GLU A 32 0.30 10.70 6.41
C GLU A 32 0.67 12.10 5.90
N ALA A 33 0.02 12.60 4.85
CA ALA A 33 0.32 13.88 4.22
C ALA A 33 -0.88 14.84 4.29
N PRO A 34 -0.63 16.16 4.41
CA PRO A 34 -1.71 17.17 4.54
C PRO A 34 -2.75 17.12 3.42
N SER A 35 -2.31 16.96 2.16
CA SER A 35 -3.24 16.88 1.02
C SER A 35 -4.03 15.58 1.00
N ILE A 36 -3.42 14.47 1.39
CA ILE A 36 -4.08 13.15 1.44
C ILE A 36 -5.09 13.08 2.60
N MET A 37 -4.81 13.71 3.73
CA MET A 37 -5.79 13.81 4.81
C MET A 37 -7.12 14.45 4.34
N LEU A 38 -7.06 15.33 3.35
CA LEU A 38 -8.23 16.00 2.75
C LEU A 38 -8.83 15.23 1.57
N ASP A 39 -8.15 14.20 1.07
CA ASP A 39 -8.59 13.34 -0.04
C ASP A 39 -8.40 11.85 0.29
N PRO A 40 -9.13 11.32 1.29
CA PRO A 40 -8.94 9.95 1.76
C PRO A 40 -9.25 8.89 0.69
N ALA A 41 -10.00 9.23 -0.36
CA ALA A 41 -10.25 8.32 -1.48
C ALA A 41 -9.03 8.09 -2.39
N ALA A 42 -7.99 8.91 -2.26
CA ALA A 42 -6.72 8.76 -2.98
C ALA A 42 -5.60 8.21 -2.10
N ASP A 43 -5.86 7.98 -0.82
CA ASP A 43 -4.87 7.56 0.17
C ASP A 43 -4.40 6.12 -0.08
N ASN A 44 -3.10 5.93 -0.25
CA ASN A 44 -2.45 4.63 -0.26
C ASN A 44 -2.05 4.28 1.17
N THR A 45 -2.51 3.16 1.70
CA THR A 45 -2.35 2.86 3.11
C THR A 45 -1.39 1.72 3.39
N ASP A 46 -1.41 0.67 2.59
CA ASP A 46 -0.55 -0.49 2.78
C ASP A 46 -0.08 -1.06 1.46
N LEU A 47 1.11 -1.64 1.48
CA LEU A 47 1.68 -2.39 0.37
C LEU A 47 2.41 -3.62 0.89
N TYR A 48 2.06 -4.77 0.34
CA TYR A 48 2.65 -6.07 0.65
C TYR A 48 3.03 -6.76 -0.64
N ALA A 49 4.25 -7.30 -0.72
CA ALA A 49 4.71 -8.06 -1.87
C ALA A 49 5.45 -9.32 -1.42
N TRP A 50 5.04 -10.48 -1.94
CA TRP A 50 5.61 -11.78 -1.54
C TRP A 50 5.37 -12.84 -2.60
N THR A 51 6.11 -13.95 -2.49
CA THR A 51 5.82 -15.19 -3.21
C THR A 51 4.93 -16.08 -2.35
N ALA A 52 3.71 -16.35 -2.80
CA ALA A 52 2.73 -17.08 -2.02
C ALA A 52 2.98 -18.61 -2.09
N PRO A 53 2.81 -19.36 -0.98
CA PRO A 53 2.86 -20.83 -1.00
C PRO A 53 1.86 -21.42 -2.01
N GLY A 54 2.34 -22.34 -2.86
CA GLY A 54 1.55 -22.94 -3.94
C GLY A 54 1.40 -22.06 -5.20
N ALA A 55 2.11 -20.92 -5.25
CA ALA A 55 2.20 -20.03 -6.39
C ALA A 55 3.60 -19.41 -6.48
N GLU A 56 4.61 -20.26 -6.31
CA GLU A 56 6.02 -19.87 -6.24
C GLU A 56 6.55 -19.28 -7.55
N ASP A 57 5.85 -19.50 -8.66
CA ASP A 57 6.12 -18.92 -9.99
C ASP A 57 5.46 -17.54 -10.19
N LYS A 58 4.95 -16.93 -9.11
CA LYS A 58 4.19 -15.67 -9.16
C LYS A 58 4.56 -14.71 -8.06
N LEU A 59 4.64 -13.44 -8.40
CA LEU A 59 4.68 -12.35 -7.45
C LEU A 59 3.24 -12.00 -7.01
N THR A 60 2.97 -12.04 -5.72
CA THR A 60 1.70 -11.58 -5.14
C THR A 60 1.90 -10.20 -4.54
N ILE A 61 1.03 -9.25 -4.89
CA ILE A 61 1.06 -7.89 -4.40
C ILE A 61 -0.34 -7.55 -3.88
N ALA A 62 -0.44 -7.15 -2.61
CA ALA A 62 -1.63 -6.56 -2.03
C ALA A 62 -1.38 -5.08 -1.77
N SER A 63 -2.30 -4.24 -2.24
CA SER A 63 -2.23 -2.79 -2.05
C SER A 63 -3.56 -2.30 -1.51
N ASN A 64 -3.51 -1.46 -0.47
CA ASN A 64 -4.67 -0.95 0.22
C ASN A 64 -4.81 0.56 0.05
N TRP A 65 -6.06 1.00 0.05
CA TRP A 65 -6.45 2.40 -0.08
C TRP A 65 -7.67 2.69 0.81
N ILE A 66 -7.93 3.95 1.06
CA ILE A 66 -9.15 4.45 1.70
C ILE A 66 -9.31 3.91 3.13
N PRO A 67 -8.55 4.43 4.08
CA PRO A 67 -8.50 3.93 5.46
C PRO A 67 -9.75 4.24 6.27
N GLY A 68 -9.91 3.53 7.39
CA GLY A 68 -10.86 3.86 8.44
C GLY A 68 -12.32 3.53 8.11
N GLN A 69 -12.56 2.44 7.43
CA GLN A 69 -13.90 2.00 7.02
C GLN A 69 -14.58 1.17 8.10
N VAL A 70 -15.77 1.60 8.50
CA VAL A 70 -16.67 0.83 9.37
C VAL A 70 -18.11 0.98 8.90
N PRO A 71 -19.02 0.03 9.19
CA PRO A 71 -20.43 0.15 8.80
C PRO A 71 -21.11 1.43 9.34
N ALA A 72 -20.67 1.93 10.49
CA ALA A 72 -21.20 3.17 11.09
C ALA A 72 -20.89 4.45 10.29
N ASN A 73 -20.01 4.39 9.29
CA ASN A 73 -19.70 5.52 8.41
C ASN A 73 -20.70 5.69 7.24
N GLY A 74 -21.75 4.81 7.17
CA GLY A 74 -22.86 5.00 6.22
C GLY A 74 -23.64 6.31 6.45
N PRO A 75 -24.67 6.64 5.62
CA PRO A 75 -25.33 5.78 4.64
C PRO A 75 -24.62 5.63 3.29
N ASN A 76 -23.63 6.46 2.96
CA ASN A 76 -22.81 6.30 1.77
C ASN A 76 -21.53 5.55 2.15
N PHE A 77 -21.46 4.27 1.79
CA PHE A 77 -20.34 3.42 2.14
C PHE A 77 -19.15 3.67 1.23
N PHE A 78 -17.98 3.30 1.72
CA PHE A 78 -16.72 3.49 1.01
C PHE A 78 -16.66 2.63 -0.25
N ARG A 79 -16.15 3.20 -1.31
CA ARG A 79 -15.85 2.55 -2.58
C ARG A 79 -14.63 3.21 -3.22
N PHE A 80 -14.00 2.55 -4.16
CA PHE A 80 -12.97 3.21 -4.97
C PHE A 80 -13.58 4.39 -5.73
N ASP A 81 -12.81 5.46 -5.90
CA ASP A 81 -13.30 6.66 -6.59
C ASP A 81 -13.12 6.53 -8.10
N ASP A 82 -14.22 6.60 -8.85
CA ASP A 82 -14.25 6.53 -10.32
C ASP A 82 -13.42 7.66 -10.99
N ARG A 83 -13.11 8.72 -10.23
CA ARG A 83 -12.31 9.87 -10.67
C ARG A 83 -10.84 9.77 -10.26
N ALA A 84 -10.43 8.62 -9.70
CA ALA A 84 -9.04 8.30 -9.41
C ALA A 84 -8.52 7.22 -10.36
N ARG A 85 -7.21 7.08 -10.42
CA ARG A 85 -6.51 5.94 -10.97
C ARG A 85 -5.60 5.39 -9.90
N TYR A 86 -5.73 4.10 -9.64
CA TYR A 86 -4.91 3.40 -8.67
C TYR A 86 -3.91 2.53 -9.41
N TYR A 87 -2.65 2.57 -8.99
CA TYR A 87 -1.58 1.87 -9.67
C TYR A 87 -0.78 1.01 -8.71
N VAL A 88 -0.40 -0.16 -9.18
CA VAL A 88 0.73 -0.94 -8.69
C VAL A 88 1.85 -0.80 -9.71
N ASN A 89 3.01 -0.35 -9.26
CA ASN A 89 4.18 -0.11 -10.08
C ASN A 89 5.23 -1.17 -9.79
N VAL A 90 5.92 -1.66 -10.81
CA VAL A 90 7.00 -2.65 -10.69
C VAL A 90 8.22 -2.14 -11.44
N ASP A 91 9.32 -1.96 -10.74
CA ASP A 91 10.66 -1.74 -11.26
C ASP A 91 11.36 -3.10 -11.36
N SER A 92 11.66 -3.50 -12.58
CA SER A 92 12.29 -4.79 -12.88
C SER A 92 13.81 -4.70 -12.97
N ASN A 93 14.39 -3.51 -12.88
CA ASN A 93 15.82 -3.30 -13.12
C ASN A 93 16.55 -2.59 -11.97
N GLY A 94 15.82 -2.07 -10.97
CA GLY A 94 16.35 -1.45 -9.75
C GLY A 94 16.81 0.00 -9.94
N ASP A 95 16.22 0.73 -10.89
CA ASP A 95 16.57 2.14 -11.12
C ASP A 95 15.57 3.15 -10.55
N GLY A 96 14.53 2.66 -9.84
CA GLY A 96 13.48 3.50 -9.23
C GLY A 96 12.45 4.01 -10.24
N VAL A 97 12.44 3.46 -11.48
CA VAL A 97 11.51 3.82 -12.53
C VAL A 97 10.77 2.56 -13.02
N ALA A 98 9.46 2.54 -12.92
CA ALA A 98 8.69 1.35 -13.26
C ALA A 98 8.77 0.99 -14.74
N GLU A 99 9.08 -0.28 -15.06
CA GLU A 99 8.90 -0.87 -16.38
C GLU A 99 7.48 -1.36 -16.59
N VAL A 100 6.78 -1.77 -15.53
CA VAL A 100 5.42 -2.29 -15.61
C VAL A 100 4.54 -1.57 -14.60
N LYS A 101 3.36 -1.11 -15.05
CA LYS A 101 2.34 -0.57 -14.15
C LYS A 101 1.02 -1.28 -14.40
N TYR A 102 0.35 -1.63 -13.31
CA TYR A 102 -1.02 -2.16 -13.33
C TYR A 102 -1.95 -1.06 -12.88
N ARG A 103 -2.77 -0.55 -13.81
CA ARG A 103 -3.70 0.54 -13.56
C ARG A 103 -5.11 0.01 -13.40
N PHE A 104 -5.69 0.28 -12.24
CA PHE A 104 -7.11 0.07 -11.93
C PHE A 104 -7.88 1.36 -12.21
N ALA A 105 -9.00 1.22 -12.92
CA ALA A 105 -9.94 2.32 -13.17
C ALA A 105 -11.34 1.82 -12.87
N PHE A 106 -11.98 2.40 -11.88
CA PHE A 106 -13.27 1.95 -11.37
C PHE A 106 -14.43 2.69 -12.03
N ASP A 107 -15.59 2.03 -12.10
CA ASP A 107 -16.86 2.57 -12.56
C ASP A 107 -17.99 2.11 -11.63
N THR A 108 -18.80 3.05 -11.18
CA THR A 108 -19.90 2.80 -10.23
C THR A 108 -21.24 3.00 -10.89
N GLU A 109 -22.08 1.96 -10.86
CA GLU A 109 -23.47 1.98 -11.29
C GLU A 109 -24.40 2.09 -10.09
N ILE A 110 -25.34 3.04 -10.13
CA ILE A 110 -26.48 3.10 -9.23
C ILE A 110 -27.72 2.68 -10.02
N ARG A 111 -28.23 1.47 -9.78
CA ARG A 111 -29.33 0.89 -10.57
C ARG A 111 -30.69 1.50 -10.28
N ASN A 112 -30.94 1.80 -9.02
CA ASN A 112 -32.16 2.49 -8.59
C ASN A 112 -31.81 3.76 -7.81
N PRO A 113 -31.77 4.92 -8.46
CA PRO A 113 -31.43 6.19 -7.82
C PRO A 113 -32.51 6.69 -6.85
N GLU A 114 -33.71 6.13 -6.88
CA GLU A 114 -34.83 6.44 -5.96
C GLU A 114 -34.69 5.68 -4.62
N SER A 115 -33.72 4.78 -4.47
CA SER A 115 -33.46 4.06 -3.23
C SER A 115 -32.29 4.70 -2.46
N PHE A 116 -32.42 4.80 -1.14
CA PHE A 116 -31.30 5.17 -0.27
C PHE A 116 -30.42 3.97 0.11
N LEU A 117 -30.82 2.74 -0.23
CA LEU A 117 -30.09 1.53 0.11
C LEU A 117 -29.02 1.19 -0.94
N TYR A 118 -27.84 0.78 -0.49
CA TYR A 118 -26.78 0.21 -1.33
C TYR A 118 -27.13 -1.21 -1.80
N ALA A 119 -27.79 -1.98 -0.94
CA ALA A 119 -28.33 -3.30 -1.23
C ALA A 119 -29.51 -3.58 -0.30
N GLY A 120 -30.41 -4.48 -0.70
CA GLY A 120 -31.53 -4.93 0.10
C GLY A 120 -31.13 -5.99 1.13
N PRO A 121 -32.04 -6.35 2.07
CA PRO A 121 -31.79 -7.44 3.00
C PRO A 121 -31.72 -8.79 2.28
N GLY A 122 -30.75 -9.64 2.65
CA GLY A 122 -30.57 -10.96 2.04
C GLY A 122 -30.03 -10.94 0.62
N THR A 123 -29.27 -9.93 0.25
CA THR A 123 -28.57 -9.83 -1.03
C THR A 123 -27.46 -10.88 -1.11
N THR A 124 -27.49 -11.73 -2.15
CA THR A 124 -26.57 -12.87 -2.36
C THR A 124 -25.91 -12.87 -3.74
N SER A 125 -26.12 -11.84 -4.54
CA SER A 125 -25.50 -11.75 -5.87
C SER A 125 -25.29 -10.31 -6.31
N TYR A 126 -24.34 -10.10 -7.22
CA TYR A 126 -24.04 -8.79 -7.81
C TYR A 126 -25.23 -8.15 -8.53
N ASP A 127 -26.13 -8.96 -9.11
CA ASP A 127 -27.32 -8.44 -9.80
C ASP A 127 -28.35 -7.80 -8.87
N GLN A 128 -28.29 -8.14 -7.58
CA GLN A 128 -29.19 -7.59 -6.55
C GLN A 128 -28.63 -6.32 -5.91
N LEU A 129 -27.36 -5.96 -6.17
CA LEU A 129 -26.77 -4.73 -5.66
C LEU A 129 -27.43 -3.51 -6.30
N ASN A 130 -27.81 -2.53 -5.50
CA ASN A 130 -28.22 -1.23 -6.00
C ASN A 130 -27.02 -0.36 -6.39
N VAL A 131 -25.99 -0.37 -5.57
CA VAL A 131 -24.70 0.25 -5.89
C VAL A 131 -23.72 -0.86 -6.24
N ASN A 132 -23.41 -0.99 -7.51
CA ASN A 132 -22.47 -1.96 -8.05
C ASN A 132 -21.23 -1.26 -8.57
N GLN A 133 -20.06 -1.80 -8.31
CA GLN A 133 -18.81 -1.26 -8.83
C GLN A 133 -18.04 -2.33 -9.61
N THR A 134 -17.48 -1.94 -10.74
CA THR A 134 -16.57 -2.74 -11.56
C THR A 134 -15.28 -1.99 -11.81
N TYR A 135 -14.29 -2.66 -12.38
CA TYR A 135 -13.04 -2.01 -12.80
C TYR A 135 -12.45 -2.60 -14.07
N ASP A 136 -11.78 -1.72 -14.80
CA ASP A 136 -10.87 -2.09 -15.87
C ASP A 136 -9.45 -2.21 -15.32
N LEU A 137 -8.73 -3.27 -15.72
CA LEU A 137 -7.32 -3.45 -15.42
C LEU A 137 -6.50 -3.31 -16.69
N VAL A 138 -5.58 -2.34 -16.68
CA VAL A 138 -4.65 -2.09 -17.80
C VAL A 138 -3.22 -2.34 -17.35
N ARG A 139 -2.52 -3.24 -18.05
CA ARG A 139 -1.07 -3.36 -17.91
C ARG A 139 -0.39 -2.39 -18.87
N GLU A 140 0.39 -1.49 -18.32
CA GLU A 140 1.17 -0.48 -19.02
C GLU A 140 2.66 -0.90 -18.99
N THR A 141 3.34 -0.86 -20.12
CA THR A 141 4.77 -1.17 -20.22
C THR A 141 5.51 0.10 -20.57
N TYR A 142 6.55 0.38 -19.83
CA TYR A 142 7.38 1.56 -19.97
C TYR A 142 8.80 1.17 -20.40
N ARG A 143 9.49 2.08 -21.03
CA ARG A 143 10.92 1.98 -21.36
C ARG A 143 11.55 3.35 -21.15
N ARG A 144 12.51 3.43 -20.23
CA ARG A 144 13.16 4.71 -19.85
C ARG A 144 12.14 5.79 -19.47
N GLY A 145 11.14 5.42 -18.69
CA GLY A 145 10.06 6.32 -18.22
C GLY A 145 9.01 6.68 -19.28
N GLU A 146 9.12 6.21 -20.53
CA GLU A 146 8.13 6.47 -21.59
C GLU A 146 7.19 5.28 -21.78
N LEU A 147 5.88 5.55 -21.84
CA LEU A 147 4.86 4.54 -22.12
C LEU A 147 5.02 3.99 -23.54
N VAL A 148 5.36 2.71 -23.68
CA VAL A 148 5.52 2.05 -24.98
C VAL A 148 4.33 1.16 -25.34
N LYS A 149 3.58 0.67 -24.35
CA LYS A 149 2.41 -0.19 -24.58
C LYS A 149 1.43 -0.08 -23.42
N ALA A 150 0.15 0.04 -23.74
CA ALA A 150 -0.95 -0.14 -22.79
C ALA A 150 -1.87 -1.25 -23.33
N LYS A 151 -2.14 -2.26 -22.50
CA LYS A 151 -3.02 -3.38 -22.84
C LYS A 151 -4.05 -3.54 -21.73
N ARG A 152 -5.35 -3.39 -22.05
CA ARG A 152 -6.40 -3.79 -21.14
C ARG A 152 -6.36 -5.32 -21.01
N ILE A 153 -6.16 -5.82 -19.82
CA ILE A 153 -6.06 -7.26 -19.50
C ILE A 153 -7.27 -7.76 -18.73
N GLY A 154 -8.06 -6.86 -18.09
CA GLY A 154 -9.36 -7.11 -17.48
C GLY A 154 -10.35 -6.02 -17.90
N ASN A 155 -11.61 -6.37 -18.09
CA ASN A 155 -12.70 -5.48 -18.45
C ASN A 155 -13.91 -5.77 -17.59
N ASP A 156 -14.51 -4.73 -17.01
CA ASP A 156 -15.71 -4.82 -16.17
C ASP A 156 -15.60 -5.92 -15.07
N LEU A 157 -14.41 -6.05 -14.48
CA LEU A 157 -14.18 -7.01 -13.42
C LEU A 157 -14.95 -6.60 -12.15
N PRO A 158 -15.59 -7.54 -11.43
CA PRO A 158 -16.37 -7.22 -10.25
C PRO A 158 -15.52 -6.75 -9.07
N VAL A 159 -16.07 -5.84 -8.28
CA VAL A 159 -15.54 -5.40 -6.99
C VAL A 159 -16.37 -6.00 -5.87
N ALA A 160 -15.77 -6.64 -4.87
CA ALA A 160 -16.50 -7.04 -3.68
C ALA A 160 -17.06 -5.78 -2.98
N PRO A 161 -18.39 -5.68 -2.77
CA PRO A 161 -19.01 -4.46 -2.24
C PRO A 161 -18.55 -4.18 -0.80
N PRO A 162 -18.73 -2.95 -0.29
CA PRO A 162 -18.56 -2.68 1.13
C PRO A 162 -19.45 -3.60 1.97
N ASN A 163 -18.88 -4.28 2.97
CA ASN A 163 -19.66 -5.16 3.85
C ASN A 163 -20.51 -4.33 4.82
N ILE A 164 -21.78 -4.19 4.50
CA ILE A 164 -22.75 -3.41 5.29
C ILE A 164 -23.15 -4.17 6.58
N GLY A 165 -23.14 -5.49 6.53
CA GLY A 165 -23.47 -6.36 7.65
C GLY A 165 -24.30 -7.59 7.28
N PRO A 166 -24.48 -8.53 8.22
CA PRO A 166 -25.03 -9.86 7.93
C PRO A 166 -26.53 -9.87 7.57
N LYS A 167 -27.27 -8.82 7.87
CA LYS A 167 -28.67 -8.72 7.40
C LYS A 167 -28.76 -8.42 5.91
N THR A 168 -27.80 -7.64 5.39
CA THR A 168 -27.70 -7.31 3.97
C THR A 168 -27.02 -8.45 3.22
N PHE A 169 -25.89 -8.92 3.72
CA PHE A 169 -25.05 -9.96 3.12
C PHE A 169 -24.91 -11.14 4.07
N PRO A 170 -25.78 -12.17 3.98
CA PRO A 170 -25.73 -13.33 4.87
C PRO A 170 -24.44 -14.15 4.75
N ASP A 171 -23.91 -14.28 3.54
CA ASP A 171 -22.61 -14.93 3.25
C ASP A 171 -21.75 -14.01 2.38
N TYR A 172 -21.14 -12.98 2.99
CA TYR A 172 -20.35 -12.00 2.27
C TYR A 172 -19.13 -12.61 1.56
N GLU A 173 -18.44 -13.57 2.19
CA GLU A 173 -17.25 -14.19 1.62
C GLU A 173 -17.61 -15.05 0.40
N GLY A 174 -18.55 -15.98 0.53
CA GLY A 174 -18.95 -16.87 -0.55
C GLY A 174 -19.66 -16.17 -1.71
N ASP A 175 -20.57 -15.24 -1.41
CA ASP A 175 -21.38 -14.58 -2.43
C ASP A 175 -20.64 -13.47 -3.19
N PHE A 176 -19.69 -12.76 -2.54
CA PHE A 176 -19.08 -11.56 -3.12
C PHE A 176 -17.55 -11.61 -3.20
N VAL A 177 -16.85 -12.07 -2.17
CA VAL A 177 -15.39 -12.07 -2.19
C VAL A 177 -14.86 -13.09 -3.19
N ASP A 178 -15.36 -14.32 -3.15
CA ASP A 178 -14.97 -15.36 -4.11
C ASP A 178 -15.32 -14.96 -5.54
N GLY A 179 -16.47 -14.33 -5.73
CA GLY A 179 -16.93 -13.81 -7.02
C GLY A 179 -16.10 -12.65 -7.58
N ALA A 180 -15.37 -11.92 -6.72
CA ALA A 180 -14.49 -10.84 -7.13
C ALA A 180 -13.08 -11.32 -7.55
N ILE A 181 -12.74 -12.59 -7.34
CA ILE A 181 -11.46 -13.15 -7.76
C ILE A 181 -11.54 -13.57 -9.23
N SER A 182 -10.77 -12.90 -10.09
CA SER A 182 -10.71 -13.18 -11.52
C SER A 182 -9.35 -13.72 -11.93
N THR A 183 -9.35 -14.71 -12.84
CA THR A 183 -8.12 -15.19 -13.50
C THR A 183 -8.10 -14.70 -14.93
N LEU A 184 -7.07 -13.95 -15.29
CA LEU A 184 -6.93 -13.30 -16.58
C LEU A 184 -6.21 -14.20 -17.60
N ASN A 185 -6.33 -13.86 -18.90
CA ASN A 185 -5.76 -14.65 -19.99
C ASN A 185 -4.24 -14.79 -19.97
N ASP A 186 -3.51 -13.90 -19.29
CA ASP A 186 -2.05 -13.94 -19.15
C ASP A 186 -1.57 -14.74 -17.92
N GLY A 187 -2.52 -15.27 -17.14
CA GLY A 187 -2.28 -16.04 -15.93
C GLY A 187 -2.27 -15.21 -14.65
N THR A 188 -2.44 -13.90 -14.74
CA THR A 188 -2.60 -13.02 -13.57
C THR A 188 -3.93 -13.32 -12.88
N LYS A 189 -3.93 -13.50 -11.56
CA LYS A 189 -5.14 -13.44 -10.74
C LYS A 189 -5.28 -12.05 -10.14
N VAL A 190 -6.51 -11.58 -10.01
CA VAL A 190 -6.78 -10.24 -9.48
C VAL A 190 -8.04 -10.25 -8.62
N PHE A 191 -8.02 -9.41 -7.60
CA PHE A 191 -9.13 -9.11 -6.70
C PHE A 191 -9.20 -7.61 -6.48
N ALA A 192 -10.40 -7.07 -6.28
CA ALA A 192 -10.64 -5.75 -5.72
C ALA A 192 -11.87 -5.79 -4.81
N GLY A 193 -11.79 -5.15 -3.64
CA GLY A 193 -12.91 -5.11 -2.69
C GLY A 193 -12.49 -4.68 -1.30
N GLN A 194 -13.45 -4.68 -0.38
CA GLN A 194 -13.20 -4.36 1.03
C GLN A 194 -12.62 -5.57 1.77
N ARG A 195 -11.57 -5.34 2.55
CA ARG A 195 -10.97 -6.33 3.46
C ARG A 195 -10.73 -5.69 4.83
N GLU A 196 -10.40 -6.51 5.84
CA GLU A 196 -9.93 -6.03 7.13
C GLU A 196 -8.62 -5.24 6.95
N ASP A 197 -8.46 -4.16 7.72
CA ASP A 197 -7.23 -3.37 7.73
C ASP A 197 -6.11 -4.18 8.42
N PRO A 198 -5.03 -4.52 7.72
CA PRO A 198 -3.98 -5.37 8.27
C PRO A 198 -2.96 -4.62 9.13
N PHE A 199 -3.06 -3.29 9.23
CA PHE A 199 -2.11 -2.48 9.98
C PHE A 199 -2.50 -2.44 11.46
N TYR A 200 -1.58 -2.83 12.35
CA TYR A 200 -1.82 -3.03 13.77
C TYR A 200 -1.02 -2.07 14.67
N VAL A 201 -0.71 -0.87 14.17
CA VAL A 201 0.07 0.13 14.92
C VAL A 201 -0.76 0.80 16.01
N ASP A 202 -0.12 1.13 17.12
CA ASP A 202 -0.64 2.07 18.12
C ASP A 202 -0.45 3.51 17.62
N LEU A 203 -1.30 3.90 16.66
CA LEU A 203 -1.16 5.15 15.91
C LEU A 203 -1.37 6.36 16.81
N GLY A 204 -2.38 6.31 17.67
CA GLY A 204 -2.71 7.38 18.59
C GLY A 204 -1.55 7.70 19.54
N ALA A 205 -0.92 6.67 20.10
CA ALA A 205 0.23 6.87 20.98
C ALA A 205 1.47 7.32 20.19
N THR A 206 1.71 6.76 19.01
CA THR A 206 2.85 7.15 18.17
C THR A 206 2.84 8.64 17.86
N PHE A 207 1.69 9.22 17.52
CA PHE A 207 1.57 10.63 17.16
C PHE A 207 1.14 11.54 18.34
N ASP A 208 1.00 10.99 19.56
CA ASP A 208 0.98 11.75 20.82
C ASP A 208 2.41 11.91 21.35
N ALA A 209 3.25 12.60 20.57
CA ALA A 209 4.67 12.87 20.86
C ALA A 209 5.47 11.59 21.23
N ILE A 210 5.24 10.49 20.51
CA ILE A 210 5.87 9.18 20.75
C ILE A 210 5.60 8.70 22.18
N ASN A 211 4.36 8.66 22.57
CA ASN A 211 3.93 8.09 23.83
C ASN A 211 4.06 6.55 23.76
N VAL A 212 5.18 6.02 24.26
CA VAL A 212 5.34 4.58 24.46
C VAL A 212 4.65 4.23 25.77
N ARG A 213 3.42 3.80 25.74
CA ARG A 213 2.58 3.51 26.89
C ARG A 213 3.39 2.85 28.04
N GLU A 214 3.49 2.13 28.68
CA GLU A 214 4.14 1.57 29.86
C GLU A 214 5.64 1.23 29.72
N GLY A 215 6.32 1.63 28.62
CA GLY A 215 7.77 1.42 28.47
C GLY A 215 8.22 1.11 27.04
N THR A 216 9.55 1.06 26.84
CA THR A 216 10.16 0.77 25.55
C THR A 216 10.38 -0.73 25.35
N GLY A 217 10.48 -1.17 24.11
CA GLY A 217 10.69 -2.57 23.76
C GLY A 217 9.41 -3.40 23.94
N ASN A 218 9.52 -4.56 24.58
CA ASN A 218 8.39 -5.46 24.83
C ASN A 218 7.82 -5.34 26.27
N GLU A 219 8.07 -4.24 26.94
CA GLU A 219 7.66 -4.03 28.33
C GLU A 219 6.30 -3.32 28.43
N GLY A 220 5.85 -2.67 27.36
CA GLY A 220 4.58 -1.96 27.30
C GLY A 220 3.48 -2.72 26.59
N GLU A 221 2.25 -2.26 26.79
CA GLU A 221 1.08 -2.75 26.07
C GLU A 221 0.75 -1.81 24.92
N GLY A 222 1.06 -2.22 23.69
CA GLY A 222 0.59 -1.55 22.47
C GLY A 222 -0.90 -1.78 22.27
N LYS A 223 -1.55 -0.86 21.55
CA LYS A 223 -2.94 -0.97 21.13
C LYS A 223 -3.01 -0.98 19.61
N ASP A 224 -3.69 -1.95 19.06
CA ASP A 224 -4.08 -1.94 17.66
C ASP A 224 -5.22 -0.93 17.46
N ASP A 225 -4.90 0.25 16.92
CA ASP A 225 -5.89 1.30 16.68
C ASP A 225 -6.74 1.04 15.44
N PHE A 226 -6.37 0.07 14.59
CA PHE A 226 -7.11 -0.32 13.39
C PHE A 226 -7.91 -1.62 13.57
N SER A 227 -7.87 -2.23 14.73
CA SER A 227 -8.68 -3.40 15.05
C SER A 227 -10.16 -3.15 14.79
N GLY A 228 -10.77 -3.96 13.91
CA GLY A 228 -12.17 -3.84 13.53
C GLY A 228 -12.47 -2.77 12.47
N TYR A 229 -11.45 -2.14 11.90
CA TYR A 229 -11.60 -1.32 10.70
C TYR A 229 -11.39 -2.16 9.43
N ASN A 230 -12.02 -1.70 8.35
CA ASN A 230 -11.84 -2.22 7.01
C ASN A 230 -11.14 -1.20 6.11
N ILE A 231 -10.67 -1.68 4.97
CA ILE A 231 -9.93 -0.93 3.97
C ILE A 231 -10.29 -1.41 2.57
N SER A 232 -10.12 -0.58 1.55
CA SER A 232 -10.27 -1.00 0.15
C SER A 232 -8.98 -1.64 -0.33
N THR A 233 -9.05 -2.88 -0.80
CA THR A 233 -7.88 -3.69 -1.17
C THR A 233 -7.92 -4.07 -2.64
N THR A 234 -6.77 -4.03 -3.30
CA THR A 234 -6.54 -4.75 -4.55
C THR A 234 -5.44 -5.78 -4.37
N VAL A 235 -5.61 -6.95 -4.96
CA VAL A 235 -4.58 -8.00 -4.96
C VAL A 235 -4.27 -8.40 -6.39
N LEU A 236 -2.99 -8.49 -6.71
CA LEU A 236 -2.46 -9.02 -7.95
C LEU A 236 -1.58 -10.23 -7.64
N GLN A 237 -1.80 -11.35 -8.30
CA GLN A 237 -0.89 -12.48 -8.32
C GLN A 237 -0.40 -12.67 -9.75
N ILE A 238 0.83 -12.26 -10.03
CA ILE A 238 1.35 -12.00 -11.36
C ILE A 238 2.40 -13.06 -11.69
N PRO A 239 2.32 -13.78 -12.84
CA PRO A 239 3.41 -14.64 -13.29
C PRO A 239 4.74 -13.86 -13.39
N GLU A 240 5.82 -14.39 -12.83
CA GLU A 240 7.14 -13.76 -12.75
C GLU A 240 7.63 -13.22 -14.10
N ARG A 241 7.45 -13.98 -15.19
CA ARG A 241 7.82 -13.56 -16.56
C ARG A 241 7.21 -12.23 -17.01
N LEU A 242 6.19 -11.72 -16.33
CA LEU A 242 5.53 -10.46 -16.66
C LEU A 242 6.12 -9.26 -15.92
N VAL A 243 6.96 -9.51 -14.92
CA VAL A 243 7.54 -8.50 -14.02
C VAL A 243 9.04 -8.60 -13.85
N THR A 244 9.66 -9.72 -14.24
CA THR A 244 11.12 -9.89 -14.18
C THR A 244 11.81 -9.11 -15.31
N ARG A 245 13.08 -8.71 -15.07
CA ARG A 245 13.89 -7.88 -15.95
C ARG A 245 14.06 -8.45 -17.37
N ASN A 246 14.16 -9.77 -17.48
CA ASN A 246 14.38 -10.50 -18.74
C ASN A 246 13.13 -11.19 -19.30
N GLY A 247 12.02 -11.16 -18.56
CA GLY A 247 10.78 -11.85 -18.93
C GLY A 247 10.81 -13.37 -18.71
N GLU A 248 11.83 -13.87 -18.00
CA GLU A 248 11.98 -15.29 -17.67
C GLU A 248 11.65 -15.55 -16.20
N PRO A 249 11.28 -16.78 -15.81
CA PRO A 249 11.12 -17.16 -14.42
C PRO A 249 12.40 -16.96 -13.61
N VAL A 250 12.24 -16.82 -12.29
CA VAL A 250 13.36 -16.76 -11.35
C VAL A 250 13.83 -18.20 -11.05
N GLU A 251 15.12 -18.48 -11.23
CA GLU A 251 15.69 -19.81 -10.94
C GLU A 251 16.04 -19.96 -9.46
N ASP A 252 16.65 -18.92 -8.88
CA ASP A 252 17.02 -18.85 -7.47
C ASP A 252 17.09 -17.40 -6.97
N ALA A 253 17.23 -17.20 -5.67
CA ALA A 253 17.26 -15.89 -5.02
C ALA A 253 18.47 -15.03 -5.40
N ASP A 254 19.55 -15.64 -5.90
CA ASP A 254 20.76 -14.94 -6.33
C ASP A 254 20.75 -14.61 -7.83
N SER A 255 19.71 -15.03 -8.57
CA SER A 255 19.53 -14.71 -9.97
C SER A 255 19.41 -13.20 -10.17
N PHE A 256 19.99 -12.68 -11.26
CA PHE A 256 20.00 -11.23 -11.55
C PHE A 256 18.59 -10.63 -11.79
N ASN A 257 17.59 -11.47 -12.01
CA ASN A 257 16.18 -11.13 -12.20
C ASN A 257 15.29 -11.46 -10.98
N ALA A 258 15.90 -11.86 -9.84
CA ALA A 258 15.16 -12.29 -8.65
C ALA A 258 14.60 -11.13 -7.82
N VAL A 259 15.09 -9.90 -8.02
CA VAL A 259 14.68 -8.74 -7.25
C VAL A 259 13.92 -7.76 -8.14
N VAL A 260 12.78 -7.31 -7.64
CA VAL A 260 11.95 -6.26 -8.24
C VAL A 260 11.58 -5.25 -7.17
N GLY A 261 11.50 -3.97 -7.54
CA GLY A 261 10.92 -2.92 -6.71
C GLY A 261 9.40 -2.82 -6.93
N VAL A 262 8.67 -2.57 -5.86
CA VAL A 262 7.20 -2.43 -5.93
C VAL A 262 6.74 -1.24 -5.10
N TRP A 263 5.87 -0.42 -5.68
CA TRP A 263 5.17 0.64 -4.94
C TRP A 263 3.77 0.89 -5.51
N SER A 264 2.90 1.45 -4.70
CA SER A 264 1.57 1.87 -5.13
C SER A 264 1.49 3.39 -5.29
N THR A 265 0.62 3.85 -6.20
CA THR A 265 0.38 5.28 -6.42
C THR A 265 -1.08 5.53 -6.77
N THR A 266 -1.56 6.72 -6.43
CA THR A 266 -2.86 7.21 -6.89
C THR A 266 -2.69 8.48 -7.70
N GLU A 267 -3.46 8.58 -8.79
CA GLU A 267 -3.51 9.76 -9.63
C GLU A 267 -4.89 10.41 -9.61
N ARG A 268 -4.90 11.74 -9.64
CA ARG A 268 -6.06 12.60 -9.83
C ARG A 268 -5.95 13.45 -11.09
N ARG A 269 -7.06 13.88 -11.65
CA ARG A 269 -7.04 14.94 -12.65
C ARG A 269 -6.58 16.24 -12.00
N ARG A 270 -5.70 16.99 -12.68
CA ARG A 270 -5.16 18.25 -12.17
C ARG A 270 -6.23 19.30 -11.86
N LEU A 271 -7.30 19.31 -12.65
CA LEU A 271 -8.49 20.12 -12.39
C LEU A 271 -9.69 19.20 -12.31
N GLU A 272 -10.31 19.17 -11.15
CA GLU A 272 -11.53 18.44 -10.92
C GLU A 272 -12.60 19.41 -10.43
N VAL A 273 -13.72 19.48 -11.16
CA VAL A 273 -14.91 20.21 -10.72
C VAL A 273 -15.88 19.15 -10.21
N GLN A 274 -16.19 19.18 -8.93
CA GLN A 274 -17.25 18.36 -8.39
C GLN A 274 -18.59 18.79 -9.01
N ASN A 275 -19.16 17.95 -9.85
CA ASN A 275 -20.56 18.13 -10.27
C ASN A 275 -21.47 17.80 -9.10
N ALA A 276 -22.42 18.68 -8.83
CA ALA A 276 -23.47 18.46 -7.84
C ALA A 276 -24.43 17.31 -8.22
N ASP A 277 -24.31 16.78 -9.42
CA ASP A 277 -25.16 15.72 -9.96
C ASP A 277 -24.43 14.38 -9.96
N PHE A 278 -24.59 13.64 -8.87
CA PHE A 278 -24.05 12.28 -8.70
C PHE A 278 -24.75 11.23 -9.60
N SER A 279 -25.83 11.59 -10.26
CA SER A 279 -26.65 10.64 -11.05
C SER A 279 -26.03 10.28 -12.40
N SER A 280 -25.03 10.98 -12.86
CA SER A 280 -24.50 10.82 -14.21
C SER A 280 -23.07 10.27 -14.30
N GLY A 281 -22.45 9.69 -13.31
CA GLY A 281 -21.17 8.95 -13.40
C GLY A 281 -20.07 9.49 -14.37
N SER A 282 -20.41 10.52 -15.15
CA SER A 282 -19.54 11.11 -16.16
C SER A 282 -18.91 12.37 -15.61
N PRO A 283 -17.58 12.43 -15.53
CA PRO A 283 -16.88 13.68 -15.24
C PRO A 283 -17.31 14.71 -16.29
N GLY A 284 -17.84 15.84 -15.81
CA GLY A 284 -18.24 16.95 -16.68
C GLY A 284 -17.15 17.23 -17.70
N LYS A 285 -17.50 17.36 -18.98
CA LYS A 285 -16.56 17.70 -20.05
C LYS A 285 -15.93 19.04 -19.76
N VAL A 286 -14.86 19.05 -19.02
CA VAL A 286 -13.96 20.20 -18.92
C VAL A 286 -13.35 20.38 -20.30
N GLY A 287 -13.63 21.52 -20.92
CA GLY A 287 -13.28 21.80 -22.30
C GLY A 287 -11.84 21.41 -22.66
N LYS A 288 -11.52 21.34 -23.96
CA LYS A 288 -10.31 20.84 -24.64
C LYS A 288 -8.92 21.26 -24.10
N ARG A 289 -8.80 21.85 -22.91
CA ARG A 289 -7.52 22.06 -22.21
C ARG A 289 -7.03 20.71 -21.68
N ARG A 290 -5.78 20.41 -21.95
CA ARG A 290 -5.09 19.24 -21.37
C ARG A 290 -5.29 19.26 -19.85
N ASN A 291 -6.11 18.34 -19.35
CA ASN A 291 -6.28 18.10 -17.93
C ASN A 291 -5.52 16.79 -17.60
N PRO A 292 -4.18 16.85 -17.36
CA PRO A 292 -3.37 15.68 -17.16
C PRO A 292 -3.74 14.99 -15.84
N TRP A 293 -3.53 13.70 -15.77
CA TRP A 293 -3.45 12.97 -14.53
C TRP A 293 -2.15 13.34 -13.81
N VAL A 294 -2.21 13.47 -12.51
CA VAL A 294 -1.06 13.79 -11.65
C VAL A 294 -1.08 12.86 -10.45
N GLN A 295 0.08 12.35 -10.09
CA GLN A 295 0.27 11.54 -8.89
C GLN A 295 0.04 12.40 -7.65
N VAL A 296 -0.75 11.90 -6.70
CA VAL A 296 -1.12 12.59 -5.46
C VAL A 296 -0.82 11.79 -4.21
N SER A 297 -0.59 10.48 -4.34
CA SER A 297 -0.20 9.60 -3.25
C SER A 297 0.79 8.56 -3.76
N ARG A 298 1.71 8.13 -2.91
CA ARG A 298 2.70 7.10 -3.15
C ARG A 298 3.04 6.36 -1.86
N LEU A 299 3.10 5.04 -1.94
CA LEU A 299 3.55 4.19 -0.85
C LEU A 299 4.44 3.06 -1.39
N GLY A 300 5.59 2.87 -0.76
CA GLY A 300 6.48 1.74 -0.93
C GLY A 300 6.84 1.18 0.44
N ASN A 301 7.96 1.60 1.01
CA ASN A 301 8.32 1.24 2.38
C ASN A 301 7.38 1.85 3.43
N PRO A 302 7.10 1.13 4.53
CA PRO A 302 6.21 1.59 5.60
C PRO A 302 6.80 2.79 6.34
N LEU A 303 5.91 3.66 6.83
CA LEU A 303 6.20 4.76 7.76
C LEU A 303 7.21 5.80 7.27
N VAL A 304 7.67 5.73 6.02
CA VAL A 304 8.66 6.70 5.49
C VAL A 304 8.07 8.09 5.47
N ASN A 305 6.88 8.25 4.88
CA ASN A 305 6.24 9.55 4.79
C ASN A 305 5.67 10.03 6.13
N GLU A 306 5.45 9.14 7.11
CA GLU A 306 4.96 9.49 8.45
C GLU A 306 6.05 10.05 9.35
N VAL A 307 7.17 9.34 9.47
CA VAL A 307 8.17 9.61 10.54
C VAL A 307 9.56 9.97 10.02
N VAL A 308 9.83 9.83 8.72
CA VAL A 308 11.12 10.21 8.11
C VAL A 308 10.99 11.53 7.37
N ILE A 309 9.93 11.69 6.55
CA ILE A 309 9.74 12.88 5.73
C ILE A 309 9.13 14.01 6.59
N PRO A 310 9.76 15.20 6.68
CA PRO A 310 9.20 16.32 7.42
C PRO A 310 7.87 16.80 6.87
N LEU A 311 7.00 17.31 7.75
CA LEU A 311 5.63 17.74 7.43
C LEU A 311 5.53 18.63 6.17
N GLY A 312 6.45 19.58 6.00
CA GLY A 312 6.46 20.49 4.84
C GLY A 312 6.85 19.82 3.51
N HIS A 313 7.29 18.56 3.53
CA HIS A 313 7.74 17.82 2.34
C HIS A 313 6.87 16.62 2.00
N LYS A 314 5.95 16.21 2.86
CA LYS A 314 5.10 15.02 2.71
C LYS A 314 4.29 15.01 1.42
N ASP A 315 3.62 16.11 1.09
CA ASP A 315 2.87 16.24 -0.18
C ASP A 315 3.79 16.20 -1.41
N ARG A 316 5.03 16.67 -1.28
CA ARG A 316 6.02 16.58 -2.36
C ARG A 316 6.51 15.14 -2.54
N PHE A 317 6.73 14.40 -1.45
CA PHE A 317 7.08 12.99 -1.49
C PHE A 317 6.04 12.19 -2.26
N ASN A 318 4.76 12.41 -1.99
CA ASN A 318 3.64 11.78 -2.68
C ASN A 318 3.58 12.07 -4.19
N ARG A 319 4.25 13.11 -4.67
CA ARG A 319 4.27 13.53 -6.10
C ARG A 319 5.54 13.17 -6.84
N THR A 320 6.53 12.60 -6.16
CA THR A 320 7.81 12.19 -6.74
C THR A 320 7.86 10.69 -6.94
N THR A 321 8.85 10.24 -7.69
CA THR A 321 9.12 8.83 -7.98
C THR A 321 10.34 8.36 -7.20
N PRO A 322 10.52 7.05 -6.92
CA PRO A 322 11.60 6.52 -6.10
C PRO A 322 13.00 6.90 -6.56
N ASP A 323 13.24 7.01 -7.87
CA ASP A 323 14.53 7.44 -8.46
C ASP A 323 15.03 8.79 -7.95
N ARG A 324 14.14 9.61 -7.37
CA ARG A 324 14.47 10.94 -6.84
C ARG A 324 14.70 10.96 -5.33
N ASP A 325 14.42 9.88 -4.62
CA ASP A 325 14.37 9.88 -3.16
C ASP A 325 15.72 10.15 -2.52
N ALA A 326 16.80 9.57 -3.04
CA ALA A 326 18.15 9.83 -2.56
C ALA A 326 18.53 11.33 -2.64
N GLU A 327 18.22 11.96 -3.77
CA GLU A 327 18.50 13.39 -3.99
C GLU A 327 17.64 14.30 -3.10
N LEU A 328 16.35 14.00 -3.00
CA LEU A 328 15.38 14.90 -2.39
C LEU A 328 15.25 14.73 -0.88
N TYR A 329 15.43 13.49 -0.40
CA TYR A 329 15.08 13.11 0.96
C TYR A 329 16.22 12.39 1.71
N GLY A 330 17.33 12.05 1.05
CA GLY A 330 18.44 11.33 1.65
C GLY A 330 18.93 11.94 2.96
N LYS A 331 18.93 13.28 3.07
CA LYS A 331 19.27 13.98 4.31
C LYS A 331 18.41 13.53 5.51
N TYR A 332 17.11 13.39 5.33
CA TYR A 332 16.19 13.02 6.42
C TYR A 332 16.33 11.55 6.83
N VAL A 333 16.94 10.74 5.97
CA VAL A 333 17.28 9.35 6.26
C VAL A 333 18.61 9.26 6.99
N THR A 334 19.62 10.08 6.61
CA THR A 334 20.92 10.10 7.26
C THR A 334 20.90 10.77 8.64
N GLU A 335 20.00 11.72 8.85
CA GLU A 335 19.82 12.51 10.06
C GLU A 335 18.35 12.43 10.52
N PRO A 336 17.85 11.25 10.97
CA PRO A 336 16.42 11.06 11.24
C PRO A 336 15.98 11.76 12.53
N GLU A 337 15.01 12.68 12.42
CA GLU A 337 14.42 13.38 13.56
C GLU A 337 13.89 12.42 14.63
N LEU A 338 13.33 11.27 14.19
CA LEU A 338 12.84 10.25 15.11
C LEU A 338 13.90 9.74 16.08
N ALA A 339 15.16 9.58 15.64
CA ALA A 339 16.25 9.16 16.52
C ALA A 339 16.52 10.19 17.64
N ALA A 340 16.55 11.48 17.27
CA ALA A 340 16.74 12.58 18.24
C ALA A 340 15.57 12.65 19.24
N VAL A 341 14.32 12.49 18.76
CA VAL A 341 13.12 12.48 19.62
C VAL A 341 13.15 11.30 20.60
N LEU A 342 13.47 10.10 20.12
CA LEU A 342 13.59 8.90 20.98
C LEU A 342 14.68 9.05 22.03
N ASN A 343 15.82 9.64 21.68
CA ASN A 343 16.89 9.92 22.63
C ASN A 343 16.47 10.96 23.69
N ALA A 344 15.83 12.04 23.25
CA ALA A 344 15.39 13.10 24.15
C ALA A 344 14.30 12.62 25.14
N LEU A 345 13.40 11.76 24.70
CA LEU A 345 12.30 11.27 25.53
C LEU A 345 12.67 10.06 26.39
N PHE A 346 13.46 9.13 25.85
CA PHE A 346 13.67 7.82 26.47
C PHE A 346 15.15 7.45 26.67
N GLY A 347 16.10 8.26 26.19
CA GLY A 347 17.54 8.00 26.36
C GLY A 347 17.99 6.68 25.73
N VAL A 348 17.41 6.26 24.60
CA VAL A 348 17.67 4.96 23.97
C VAL A 348 19.07 4.86 23.33
N GLY A 349 19.76 5.99 23.12
CA GLY A 349 21.11 6.02 22.54
C GLY A 349 21.14 5.70 21.04
N ALA A 350 20.05 5.98 20.31
CA ALA A 350 20.01 5.81 18.86
C ALA A 350 20.97 6.79 18.18
N PRO A 351 21.76 6.36 17.17
CA PRO A 351 22.57 7.29 16.37
C PRO A 351 21.68 8.30 15.64
N GLU A 352 21.99 9.59 15.78
CA GLU A 352 21.18 10.69 15.21
C GLU A 352 21.71 11.19 13.87
N GLU A 353 22.93 10.82 13.51
CA GLU A 353 23.63 11.24 12.29
C GLU A 353 24.31 10.05 11.62
N ASP A 354 24.72 10.21 10.37
CA ASP A 354 25.49 9.24 9.59
C ASP A 354 24.83 7.84 9.49
N ARG A 355 23.50 7.79 9.42
CA ARG A 355 22.69 6.57 9.42
C ARG A 355 22.77 5.83 8.07
N SER A 356 23.96 5.35 7.72
CA SER A 356 24.16 4.55 6.50
C SER A 356 23.39 3.22 6.51
N ASP A 357 23.09 2.68 7.68
CA ASP A 357 22.24 1.50 7.87
C ASP A 357 20.81 1.75 7.37
N ILE A 358 20.21 2.89 7.72
CA ILE A 358 18.87 3.26 7.26
C ILE A 358 18.89 3.66 5.77
N VAL A 359 19.93 4.38 5.32
CA VAL A 359 20.11 4.70 3.90
C VAL A 359 20.16 3.44 3.05
N GLN A 360 20.88 2.42 3.50
CA GLN A 360 20.93 1.15 2.81
C GLN A 360 19.55 0.46 2.76
N ALA A 361 18.78 0.56 3.83
CA ALA A 361 17.46 -0.07 3.90
C ALA A 361 16.37 0.69 3.10
N LEU A 362 16.37 2.03 3.17
CA LEU A 362 15.26 2.84 2.64
C LEU A 362 15.56 3.55 1.32
N VAL A 363 16.81 3.69 0.91
CA VAL A 363 17.19 4.50 -0.26
C VAL A 363 18.02 3.72 -1.28
N GLN A 364 18.95 2.91 -0.83
CA GLN A 364 19.85 2.18 -1.72
C GLN A 364 19.47 0.71 -1.84
N GLY A 365 19.13 0.09 -0.75
CA GLY A 365 18.72 -1.29 -0.57
C GLY A 365 19.45 -2.32 -1.45
N ARG A 366 18.88 -3.47 -1.57
CA ARG A 366 19.13 -4.32 -2.73
C ARG A 366 18.18 -3.83 -3.83
N ALA A 367 18.72 -3.04 -4.79
CA ALA A 367 17.96 -2.58 -5.95
C ALA A 367 16.63 -1.87 -5.59
N GLY A 368 16.69 -0.85 -4.73
CA GLY A 368 15.55 0.01 -4.51
C GLY A 368 14.56 -0.45 -3.43
N LEU A 369 15.05 -0.80 -2.23
CA LEU A 369 14.15 -1.14 -1.11
C LEU A 369 13.21 -0.02 -0.65
N ASN A 370 13.37 1.18 -1.14
CA ASN A 370 12.44 2.28 -0.91
C ASN A 370 11.25 2.31 -1.89
N GLU A 371 11.16 1.30 -2.74
CA GLU A 371 10.14 1.14 -3.75
C GLU A 371 9.00 0.25 -3.29
#